data_2159d561195bbe305da9478de849324e
#
_entry.id   2159d561195bbe305da9478de849324e
#
_cell.length_a   1.000
_cell.length_b   1.000
_cell.length_c   1.000
_cell.angle_alpha   90.00
_cell.angle_beta   90.00
_cell.angle_gamma   90.00
#
_symmetry.space_group_name_H-M   'P 1'
#
loop_
_entity.id
_entity.type
_entity.pdbx_description
1 polymer ?
#
loop_
_entity_poly.entity_id
_entity_poly.type
_entity_poly.pdbx_seq_one_letter_code
_entity_poly.pdbx_strand_id
1 'polypeptide(L)'
;MKGDSTAFRDFRASLDHLGSSAPIDDRSDEERVRCAKQTFMARLDAGMAVDLETCIHCGMCAEACHFYEATQDEKYSPVYKFEPLRRFYRREVSPMRWLFRPFTRDITVKDLESWQELVYEGCTACGRCDMMCPMGINISTLINVMRQGLASAGFVPAELRALQNEQRDNDTVFGVGAGKLREVIDSLGQQGIEVPFDKAQAEVLVLTTAVEVLLFPDALAATAKILNQLGADWTLLSQGFEAANLGLVSGDDATQRSATARIVEQAKGCGAKTVILPESGHAYQALRWEGANVMGEALSFEVLAISEFIDLELQEGRLKLKSATNSSSVTYHDPCRLGRHGGVIEQPRRVLRALGLDFREADSNGRENYCCGGGCGEYVIKRSAPLRQKAFEIKRKEFDETAADAVVTSCANCRINLMIGADNSGWKIPIQSLVEKVAANLAE
;
A
#
# COMPACT_ATOMS: atom_id res chain seq x y z
N MET A 1 -11.79 14.28 10.28
CA MET A 1 -13.19 14.24 9.77
C MET A 1 -13.94 13.09 10.43
N LYS A 2 -15.21 13.28 10.80
CA LYS A 2 -16.08 12.15 11.16
C LYS A 2 -16.32 11.35 9.88
N GLY A 3 -16.27 10.01 9.91
CA GLY A 3 -16.44 9.11 8.75
C GLY A 3 -17.80 9.17 8.04
N ASP A 4 -18.53 10.24 8.19
CA ASP A 4 -19.85 10.53 7.64
C ASP A 4 -19.81 11.65 6.58
N SER A 5 -18.64 11.84 5.93
CA SER A 5 -18.57 12.80 4.82
C SER A 5 -19.28 12.22 3.60
N THR A 6 -20.02 13.06 2.89
CA THR A 6 -20.67 12.68 1.62
C THR A 6 -19.66 12.07 0.65
N ALA A 7 -18.46 12.65 0.55
CA ALA A 7 -17.37 12.13 -0.29
C ALA A 7 -16.97 10.68 0.04
N PHE A 8 -16.92 10.31 1.32
CA PHE A 8 -16.59 8.93 1.70
C PHE A 8 -17.71 7.93 1.36
N ARG A 9 -18.97 8.33 1.53
CA ARG A 9 -20.13 7.50 1.12
C ARG A 9 -20.18 7.32 -0.39
N ASP A 10 -19.97 8.40 -1.14
CA ASP A 10 -19.97 8.37 -2.62
C ASP A 10 -18.82 7.50 -3.14
N PHE A 11 -17.64 7.62 -2.52
CA PHE A 11 -16.51 6.75 -2.84
C PHE A 11 -16.81 5.27 -2.56
N ARG A 12 -17.39 4.94 -1.41
CA ARG A 12 -17.81 3.55 -1.12
C ARG A 12 -18.80 3.03 -2.17
N ALA A 13 -19.80 3.85 -2.53
CA ALA A 13 -20.77 3.48 -3.56
C ALA A 13 -20.10 3.28 -4.94
N SER A 14 -19.09 4.07 -5.29
CA SER A 14 -18.35 3.91 -6.54
C SER A 14 -17.60 2.57 -6.61
N LEU A 15 -17.09 2.08 -5.47
CA LEU A 15 -16.45 0.77 -5.42
C LEU A 15 -17.39 -0.38 -5.82
N ASP A 16 -18.71 -0.21 -5.61
CA ASP A 16 -19.72 -1.23 -5.97
C ASP A 16 -19.88 -1.43 -7.49
N HIS A 17 -19.47 -0.45 -8.28
CA HIS A 17 -19.52 -0.50 -9.74
C HIS A 17 -18.15 -0.74 -10.38
N LEU A 18 -17.09 -0.70 -9.57
CA LEU A 18 -15.73 -0.90 -10.05
C LEU A 18 -15.56 -2.31 -10.65
N GLY A 19 -14.97 -2.37 -11.84
CA GLY A 19 -14.70 -3.62 -12.54
C GLY A 19 -15.89 -4.21 -13.32
N SER A 20 -17.10 -3.63 -13.23
CA SER A 20 -18.29 -4.16 -13.93
C SER A 20 -18.15 -4.12 -15.46
N SER A 21 -17.35 -3.21 -16.01
CA SER A 21 -17.05 -3.06 -17.44
C SER A 21 -15.62 -3.51 -17.83
N ALA A 22 -14.91 -4.21 -16.94
CA ALA A 22 -13.55 -4.65 -17.23
C ALA A 22 -13.54 -5.65 -18.41
N PRO A 23 -12.68 -5.48 -19.44
CA PRO A 23 -12.63 -6.38 -20.58
C PRO A 23 -12.40 -7.84 -20.15
N ILE A 24 -13.06 -8.76 -20.81
CA ILE A 24 -12.84 -10.20 -20.64
C ILE A 24 -11.58 -10.56 -21.44
N ASP A 25 -10.73 -11.40 -20.86
CA ASP A 25 -9.56 -11.94 -21.55
C ASP A 25 -10.04 -12.98 -22.60
N ASP A 26 -9.78 -12.75 -23.87
CA ASP A 26 -10.22 -13.57 -25.00
C ASP A 26 -9.21 -14.66 -25.40
N ARG A 27 -8.06 -14.74 -24.70
CA ARG A 27 -7.04 -15.77 -24.95
C ARG A 27 -7.55 -17.16 -24.58
N SER A 28 -7.08 -18.18 -25.29
CA SER A 28 -7.38 -19.57 -24.97
C SER A 28 -6.85 -20.00 -23.59
N ASP A 29 -7.46 -21.01 -23.00
CA ASP A 29 -7.02 -21.56 -21.71
C ASP A 29 -5.57 -22.04 -21.75
N GLU A 30 -5.16 -22.68 -22.85
CA GLU A 30 -3.78 -23.15 -23.04
C GLU A 30 -2.79 -21.97 -23.10
N GLU A 31 -3.18 -20.88 -23.74
CA GLU A 31 -2.37 -19.69 -23.85
C GLU A 31 -2.20 -19.00 -22.51
N ARG A 32 -3.28 -18.86 -21.76
CA ARG A 32 -3.26 -18.27 -20.41
C ARG A 32 -2.38 -19.08 -19.45
N VAL A 33 -2.51 -20.42 -19.45
CA VAL A 33 -1.66 -21.31 -18.64
C VAL A 33 -0.20 -21.19 -19.08
N ARG A 34 0.07 -21.12 -20.37
CA ARG A 34 1.43 -20.94 -20.91
C ARG A 34 2.05 -19.64 -20.40
N CYS A 35 1.33 -18.52 -20.44
CA CYS A 35 1.79 -17.23 -19.94
C CYS A 35 2.15 -17.30 -18.45
N ALA A 36 1.27 -17.86 -17.61
CA ALA A 36 1.57 -18.04 -16.20
C ALA A 36 2.83 -18.85 -15.95
N LYS A 37 2.98 -20.01 -16.62
CA LYS A 37 4.15 -20.87 -16.48
C LYS A 37 5.45 -20.18 -16.91
N GLN A 38 5.43 -19.45 -18.03
CA GLN A 38 6.59 -18.69 -18.50
C GLN A 38 7.01 -17.64 -17.49
N THR A 39 6.05 -16.93 -16.90
CA THR A 39 6.32 -15.92 -15.89
C THR A 39 6.89 -16.56 -14.61
N PHE A 40 6.29 -17.64 -14.11
CA PHE A 40 6.85 -18.36 -12.96
C PHE A 40 8.28 -18.82 -13.18
N MET A 41 8.57 -19.42 -14.35
CA MET A 41 9.92 -19.85 -14.69
C MET A 41 10.92 -18.69 -14.75
N ALA A 42 10.52 -17.56 -15.30
CA ALA A 42 11.37 -16.37 -15.44
C ALA A 42 11.64 -15.67 -14.09
N ARG A 43 10.74 -15.82 -13.11
CA ARG A 43 10.82 -15.16 -11.81
C ARG A 43 11.43 -15.99 -10.69
N LEU A 44 11.39 -17.30 -10.81
CA LEU A 44 11.97 -18.21 -9.80
C LEU A 44 13.50 -18.22 -9.92
N ASP A 45 14.14 -17.40 -9.10
CA ASP A 45 15.60 -17.35 -8.97
C ASP A 45 16.12 -18.35 -7.92
N ALA A 46 17.44 -18.36 -7.70
CA ALA A 46 18.08 -19.26 -6.74
C ALA A 46 17.66 -19.00 -5.29
N GLY A 47 17.42 -17.74 -4.90
CA GLY A 47 16.96 -17.38 -3.56
C GLY A 47 15.56 -17.93 -3.29
N MET A 48 14.64 -17.73 -4.24
CA MET A 48 13.29 -18.28 -4.14
C MET A 48 13.26 -19.81 -4.17
N ALA A 49 14.18 -20.44 -4.92
CA ALA A 49 14.33 -21.91 -4.90
C ALA A 49 14.70 -22.40 -3.50
N VAL A 50 15.64 -21.72 -2.82
CA VAL A 50 16.00 -22.01 -1.43
C VAL A 50 14.79 -21.81 -0.51
N ASP A 51 14.06 -20.71 -0.62
CA ASP A 51 12.85 -20.43 0.16
C ASP A 51 11.81 -21.56 0.02
N LEU A 52 11.55 -22.00 -1.22
CA LEU A 52 10.58 -23.08 -1.50
C LEU A 52 11.02 -24.46 -0.98
N GLU A 53 12.31 -24.77 -0.99
CA GLU A 53 12.83 -26.05 -0.48
C GLU A 53 13.01 -26.06 1.04
N THR A 54 13.29 -24.90 1.65
CA THR A 54 13.56 -24.78 3.09
C THR A 54 12.29 -24.87 3.94
N CYS A 55 11.10 -24.66 3.37
CA CYS A 55 9.85 -24.71 4.11
C CYS A 55 9.58 -26.11 4.70
N ILE A 56 9.58 -26.19 6.04
CA ILE A 56 9.32 -27.42 6.81
C ILE A 56 7.85 -27.61 7.22
N HIS A 57 6.96 -26.73 6.76
CA HIS A 57 5.51 -26.77 7.08
C HIS A 57 5.20 -26.72 8.58
N CYS A 58 5.99 -25.99 9.38
CA CYS A 58 5.79 -25.86 10.83
C CYS A 58 4.51 -25.10 11.24
N GLY A 59 3.90 -24.33 10.33
CA GLY A 59 2.66 -23.59 10.60
C GLY A 59 2.82 -22.23 11.30
N MET A 60 4.00 -21.86 11.82
CA MET A 60 4.18 -20.59 12.57
C MET A 60 3.78 -19.33 11.79
N CYS A 61 3.93 -19.35 10.47
CA CYS A 61 3.47 -18.25 9.62
C CYS A 61 1.94 -18.08 9.63
N ALA A 62 1.16 -19.08 9.98
CA ALA A 62 -0.29 -19.00 10.08
C ALA A 62 -0.72 -18.06 11.21
N GLU A 63 -0.13 -18.19 12.40
CA GLU A 63 -0.39 -17.33 13.56
C GLU A 63 -0.04 -15.85 13.28
N ALA A 64 0.89 -15.61 12.35
CA ALA A 64 1.23 -14.27 11.89
C ALA A 64 0.18 -13.65 10.96
N CYS A 65 -0.65 -14.45 10.32
CA CYS A 65 -1.57 -13.98 9.29
C CYS A 65 -2.90 -13.52 9.90
N HIS A 66 -3.21 -12.22 9.81
CA HIS A 66 -4.47 -11.66 10.31
C HIS A 66 -5.72 -12.33 9.69
N PHE A 67 -5.64 -12.82 8.45
CA PHE A 67 -6.77 -13.53 7.84
C PHE A 67 -6.94 -14.95 8.38
N TYR A 68 -5.83 -15.65 8.65
CA TYR A 68 -5.90 -16.94 9.33
C TYR A 68 -6.37 -16.74 10.78
N GLU A 69 -5.79 -15.80 11.50
CA GLU A 69 -6.16 -15.50 12.88
C GLU A 69 -7.65 -15.15 13.01
N ALA A 70 -8.19 -14.37 12.07
CA ALA A 70 -9.59 -13.96 12.06
C ALA A 70 -10.58 -15.08 11.67
N THR A 71 -10.11 -16.17 11.04
CA THR A 71 -11.01 -17.18 10.46
C THR A 71 -10.75 -18.59 10.93
N GLN A 72 -9.51 -18.90 11.34
CA GLN A 72 -8.99 -20.25 11.61
C GLN A 72 -9.15 -21.21 10.42
N ASP A 73 -9.27 -20.67 9.19
CA ASP A 73 -9.39 -21.42 7.95
C ASP A 73 -8.00 -21.64 7.34
N GLU A 74 -7.60 -22.90 7.20
CA GLU A 74 -6.27 -23.30 6.71
C GLU A 74 -5.91 -22.68 5.35
N LYS A 75 -6.88 -22.40 4.48
CA LYS A 75 -6.64 -21.77 3.18
C LYS A 75 -6.01 -20.38 3.29
N TYR A 76 -6.20 -19.70 4.42
CA TYR A 76 -5.59 -18.40 4.68
C TYR A 76 -4.22 -18.49 5.37
N SER A 77 -3.73 -19.70 5.67
CA SER A 77 -2.36 -19.85 6.14
C SER A 77 -1.37 -19.49 5.02
N PRO A 78 -0.29 -18.76 5.32
CA PRO A 78 0.68 -18.36 4.29
C PRO A 78 1.30 -19.54 3.55
N VAL A 79 1.59 -20.64 4.24
CA VAL A 79 2.13 -21.84 3.61
C VAL A 79 1.16 -22.43 2.57
N TYR A 80 -0.14 -22.42 2.85
CA TYR A 80 -1.15 -22.89 1.89
C TYR A 80 -1.18 -22.02 0.63
N LYS A 81 -1.04 -20.68 0.80
CA LYS A 81 -1.12 -19.73 -0.30
C LYS A 81 0.02 -19.87 -1.31
N PHE A 82 1.24 -20.19 -0.89
CA PHE A 82 2.37 -20.37 -1.82
C PHE A 82 2.64 -21.84 -2.20
N GLU A 83 1.97 -22.81 -1.59
CA GLU A 83 2.11 -24.24 -1.95
C GLU A 83 1.89 -24.52 -3.46
N PRO A 84 0.95 -23.83 -4.16
CA PRO A 84 0.83 -23.95 -5.61
C PRO A 84 2.12 -23.63 -6.36
N LEU A 85 2.82 -22.56 -5.99
CA LEU A 85 4.10 -22.18 -6.59
C LEU A 85 5.20 -23.20 -6.29
N ARG A 86 5.21 -23.75 -5.06
CA ARG A 86 6.13 -24.81 -4.65
C ARG A 86 5.94 -26.09 -5.47
N ARG A 87 4.69 -26.49 -5.73
CA ARG A 87 4.37 -27.65 -6.59
C ARG A 87 4.84 -27.41 -8.02
N PHE A 88 4.60 -26.20 -8.55
CA PHE A 88 5.10 -25.81 -9.87
C PHE A 88 6.64 -25.89 -9.92
N TYR A 89 7.32 -25.26 -8.96
CA TYR A 89 8.78 -25.29 -8.86
C TYR A 89 9.31 -26.74 -8.85
N ARG A 90 8.79 -27.60 -8.00
CA ARG A 90 9.24 -29.01 -7.91
C ARG A 90 9.05 -29.77 -9.21
N ARG A 91 7.95 -29.50 -9.92
CA ARG A 91 7.63 -30.16 -11.18
C ARG A 91 8.49 -29.68 -12.35
N GLU A 92 8.71 -28.36 -12.49
CA GLU A 92 9.25 -27.78 -13.72
C GLU A 92 10.67 -27.20 -13.56
N VAL A 93 11.06 -26.77 -12.38
CA VAL A 93 12.30 -26.00 -12.15
C VAL A 93 13.33 -26.77 -11.33
N SER A 94 12.91 -27.47 -10.27
CA SER A 94 13.80 -28.19 -9.35
C SER A 94 14.80 -29.11 -10.08
N PRO A 95 16.07 -29.19 -9.63
CA PRO A 95 17.02 -30.18 -10.12
C PRO A 95 16.50 -31.64 -10.04
N MET A 96 15.61 -31.90 -9.10
CA MET A 96 14.98 -33.22 -8.90
C MET A 96 13.62 -33.36 -9.61
N ARG A 97 13.29 -32.46 -10.58
CA ARG A 97 12.00 -32.47 -11.30
C ARG A 97 11.65 -33.83 -11.95
N TRP A 98 12.65 -34.60 -12.36
CA TRP A 98 12.45 -35.90 -12.95
C TRP A 98 11.79 -36.89 -11.96
N LEU A 99 12.02 -36.74 -10.66
CA LEU A 99 11.40 -37.52 -9.59
C LEU A 99 9.97 -37.02 -9.29
N PHE A 100 9.75 -35.72 -9.26
CA PHE A 100 8.44 -35.12 -8.86
C PHE A 100 7.41 -35.10 -9.98
N ARG A 101 7.85 -34.93 -11.24
CA ARG A 101 6.98 -34.75 -12.40
C ARG A 101 5.95 -35.85 -12.60
N PRO A 102 6.25 -37.15 -12.42
CA PRO A 102 5.27 -38.23 -12.57
C PRO A 102 4.13 -38.18 -11.54
N PHE A 103 4.40 -37.61 -10.36
CA PHE A 103 3.46 -37.58 -9.23
C PHE A 103 2.73 -36.23 -9.08
N THR A 104 3.06 -35.25 -9.89
CA THR A 104 2.50 -33.90 -9.79
C THR A 104 1.77 -33.57 -11.09
N ARG A 105 0.45 -33.31 -11.01
CA ARG A 105 -0.30 -32.89 -12.18
C ARG A 105 0.14 -31.49 -12.65
N ASP A 106 -0.06 -31.21 -13.92
CA ASP A 106 0.20 -29.90 -14.50
C ASP A 106 -0.81 -28.85 -14.05
N ILE A 107 -0.44 -27.56 -14.18
CA ILE A 107 -1.32 -26.43 -13.90
C ILE A 107 -2.42 -26.37 -14.96
N THR A 108 -3.63 -26.09 -14.53
CA THR A 108 -4.81 -25.86 -15.37
C THR A 108 -5.35 -24.45 -15.15
N VAL A 109 -6.24 -23.98 -16.03
CA VAL A 109 -6.97 -22.72 -15.86
C VAL A 109 -7.72 -22.68 -14.53
N LYS A 110 -8.39 -23.78 -14.15
CA LYS A 110 -9.10 -23.88 -12.86
C LYS A 110 -8.18 -23.71 -11.66
N ASP A 111 -6.93 -24.12 -11.77
CA ASP A 111 -5.94 -23.85 -10.72
C ASP A 111 -5.65 -22.36 -10.62
N LEU A 112 -5.41 -21.68 -11.75
CA LEU A 112 -5.14 -20.24 -11.77
C LEU A 112 -6.33 -19.44 -11.23
N GLU A 113 -7.57 -19.83 -11.56
CA GLU A 113 -8.80 -19.25 -11.00
C GLU A 113 -8.84 -19.38 -9.48
N SER A 114 -8.57 -20.58 -8.96
CA SER A 114 -8.56 -20.81 -7.51
C SER A 114 -7.44 -20.07 -6.79
N TRP A 115 -6.28 -19.90 -7.43
CA TRP A 115 -5.14 -19.18 -6.84
C TRP A 115 -5.37 -17.67 -6.77
N GLN A 116 -6.25 -17.12 -7.63
CA GLN A 116 -6.66 -15.73 -7.55
C GLN A 116 -7.20 -15.38 -6.15
N GLU A 117 -8.09 -16.21 -5.59
CA GLU A 117 -8.60 -16.01 -4.23
C GLU A 117 -7.47 -16.01 -3.20
N LEU A 118 -6.53 -16.95 -3.31
CA LEU A 118 -5.46 -17.11 -2.33
C LEU A 118 -4.53 -15.91 -2.23
N VAL A 119 -4.18 -15.30 -3.37
CA VAL A 119 -3.13 -14.28 -3.44
C VAL A 119 -3.64 -12.86 -3.55
N TYR A 120 -4.87 -12.62 -4.02
CA TYR A 120 -5.45 -11.28 -4.10
C TYR A 120 -6.48 -11.03 -3.00
N GLU A 121 -7.38 -11.99 -2.73
CA GLU A 121 -8.45 -11.82 -1.76
C GLU A 121 -8.05 -12.27 -0.36
N GLY A 122 -7.18 -13.26 -0.27
CA GLY A 122 -6.69 -13.84 0.98
C GLY A 122 -5.33 -13.29 1.44
N CYS A 123 -4.74 -12.28 0.75
CA CYS A 123 -3.40 -11.83 1.09
C CYS A 123 -3.17 -10.35 0.76
N THR A 124 -2.93 -9.54 1.78
CA THR A 124 -2.54 -8.12 1.65
C THR A 124 -1.05 -7.93 1.38
N ALA A 125 -0.29 -9.00 1.22
CA ALA A 125 1.18 -9.01 1.10
C ALA A 125 1.87 -8.12 2.16
N CYS A 126 1.39 -8.15 3.39
CA CYS A 126 1.88 -7.30 4.48
C CYS A 126 3.24 -7.73 5.05
N GLY A 127 3.71 -8.96 4.76
CA GLY A 127 5.02 -9.47 5.16
C GLY A 127 5.16 -9.84 6.65
N ARG A 128 4.07 -9.90 7.44
CA ARG A 128 4.19 -10.31 8.85
C ARG A 128 4.61 -11.79 8.97
N CYS A 129 4.15 -12.62 8.05
CA CYS A 129 4.54 -14.03 7.98
C CYS A 129 6.04 -14.24 7.67
N ASP A 130 6.68 -13.31 6.93
CA ASP A 130 8.11 -13.38 6.63
C ASP A 130 8.94 -13.26 7.91
N MET A 131 8.54 -12.33 8.78
CA MET A 131 9.23 -12.09 10.06
C MET A 131 9.07 -13.23 11.06
N MET A 132 7.91 -13.89 11.04
CA MET A 132 7.61 -15.00 11.97
C MET A 132 8.14 -16.34 11.47
N CYS A 133 8.66 -16.40 10.24
CA CYS A 133 9.20 -17.63 9.69
C CYS A 133 10.56 -17.97 10.31
N PRO A 134 10.70 -19.09 11.06
CA PRO A 134 11.97 -19.45 11.69
C PRO A 134 13.05 -19.83 10.66
N MET A 135 12.64 -20.13 9.44
CA MET A 135 13.54 -20.45 8.32
C MET A 135 13.92 -19.22 7.49
N GLY A 136 13.40 -18.04 7.82
CA GLY A 136 13.71 -16.79 7.11
C GLY A 136 13.13 -16.70 5.70
N ILE A 137 12.08 -17.47 5.40
CA ILE A 137 11.46 -17.47 4.06
C ILE A 137 10.75 -16.15 3.78
N ASN A 138 11.05 -15.55 2.64
CA ASN A 138 10.36 -14.35 2.16
C ASN A 138 9.05 -14.73 1.45
N ILE A 139 8.04 -15.05 2.24
CA ILE A 139 6.73 -15.51 1.76
C ILE A 139 6.03 -14.43 0.92
N SER A 140 6.15 -13.16 1.31
CA SER A 140 5.52 -12.06 0.57
C SER A 140 6.07 -11.92 -0.85
N THR A 141 7.35 -12.21 -1.06
CA THR A 141 7.96 -12.26 -2.40
C THR A 141 7.42 -13.43 -3.22
N LEU A 142 7.28 -14.62 -2.62
CA LEU A 142 6.68 -15.77 -3.30
C LEU A 142 5.24 -15.49 -3.74
N ILE A 143 4.44 -14.82 -2.89
CA ILE A 143 3.09 -14.38 -3.24
C ILE A 143 3.11 -13.35 -4.38
N ASN A 144 4.09 -12.44 -4.39
CA ASN A 144 4.22 -11.48 -5.49
C ASN A 144 4.52 -12.17 -6.83
N VAL A 145 5.39 -13.19 -6.84
CA VAL A 145 5.62 -14.02 -8.04
C VAL A 145 4.33 -14.69 -8.52
N MET A 146 3.52 -15.19 -7.59
CA MET A 146 2.22 -15.76 -7.96
C MET A 146 1.29 -14.71 -8.58
N ARG A 147 1.24 -13.49 -8.04
CA ARG A 147 0.48 -12.38 -8.65
C ARG A 147 0.98 -12.05 -10.05
N GLN A 148 2.29 -12.01 -10.27
CA GLN A 148 2.88 -11.75 -11.60
C GLN A 148 2.47 -12.83 -12.61
N GLY A 149 2.52 -14.10 -12.24
CA GLY A 149 2.06 -15.18 -13.10
C GLY A 149 0.55 -15.12 -13.40
N LEU A 150 -0.27 -14.81 -12.39
CA LEU A 150 -1.71 -14.64 -12.57
C LEU A 150 -2.03 -13.40 -13.43
N ALA A 151 -1.34 -12.29 -13.24
CA ALA A 151 -1.49 -11.08 -14.04
C ALA A 151 -1.15 -11.35 -15.52
N SER A 152 -0.03 -12.04 -15.79
CA SER A 152 0.36 -12.42 -17.15
C SER A 152 -0.67 -13.32 -17.85
N ALA A 153 -1.42 -14.10 -17.07
CA ALA A 153 -2.48 -14.99 -17.53
C ALA A 153 -3.89 -14.35 -17.50
N GLY A 154 -4.01 -13.07 -17.15
CA GLY A 154 -5.28 -12.34 -17.10
C GLY A 154 -6.17 -12.66 -15.89
N PHE A 155 -5.61 -13.25 -14.83
CA PHE A 155 -6.32 -13.58 -13.59
C PHE A 155 -6.15 -12.53 -12.48
N VAL A 156 -6.21 -11.26 -12.84
CA VAL A 156 -6.31 -10.15 -11.88
C VAL A 156 -7.80 -9.93 -11.55
N PRO A 157 -8.21 -9.72 -10.28
CA PRO A 157 -9.58 -9.35 -9.94
C PRO A 157 -10.08 -8.17 -10.78
N ALA A 158 -11.35 -8.22 -11.20
CA ALA A 158 -11.92 -7.28 -12.16
C ALA A 158 -11.79 -5.82 -11.69
N GLU A 159 -12.01 -5.57 -10.40
CA GLU A 159 -11.90 -4.25 -9.78
C GLU A 159 -10.47 -3.71 -9.86
N LEU A 160 -9.50 -4.54 -9.51
CA LEU A 160 -8.10 -4.17 -9.54
C LEU A 160 -7.58 -4.00 -10.98
N ARG A 161 -8.04 -4.85 -11.90
CA ARG A 161 -7.73 -4.74 -13.34
C ARG A 161 -8.29 -3.45 -13.95
N ALA A 162 -9.49 -3.02 -13.53
CA ALA A 162 -10.05 -1.76 -13.99
C ALA A 162 -9.17 -0.57 -13.60
N LEU A 163 -8.73 -0.50 -12.33
CA LEU A 163 -7.83 0.55 -11.87
C LEU A 163 -6.45 0.47 -12.52
N GLN A 164 -5.91 -0.73 -12.71
CA GLN A 164 -4.64 -0.92 -13.42
C GLN A 164 -4.71 -0.40 -14.86
N ASN A 165 -5.78 -0.72 -15.58
CA ASN A 165 -5.99 -0.23 -16.94
C ASN A 165 -6.13 1.28 -16.97
N GLU A 166 -6.92 1.85 -16.04
CA GLU A 166 -7.07 3.29 -15.90
C GLU A 166 -5.73 3.98 -15.65
N GLN A 167 -4.89 3.46 -14.73
CA GLN A 167 -3.57 4.02 -14.48
C GLN A 167 -2.66 3.94 -15.71
N ARG A 168 -2.71 2.83 -16.44
CA ARG A 168 -1.92 2.70 -17.67
C ARG A 168 -2.33 3.69 -18.75
N ASP A 169 -3.65 3.94 -18.87
CA ASP A 169 -4.21 4.73 -19.96
C ASP A 169 -4.28 6.24 -19.61
N ASN A 170 -4.43 6.61 -18.33
CA ASN A 170 -4.67 7.98 -17.85
C ASN A 170 -3.67 8.47 -16.78
N ASP A 171 -2.67 7.66 -16.41
CA ASP A 171 -1.63 7.97 -15.40
C ASP A 171 -2.11 8.08 -13.95
N THR A 172 -3.39 7.89 -13.71
CA THR A 172 -4.06 8.02 -12.41
C THR A 172 -5.21 7.03 -12.31
N VAL A 173 -5.94 7.05 -11.19
CA VAL A 173 -7.04 6.11 -10.89
C VAL A 173 -8.26 6.85 -10.35
N PHE A 174 -9.40 6.17 -10.32
CA PHE A 174 -10.68 6.69 -9.79
C PHE A 174 -11.20 7.95 -10.51
N GLY A 175 -10.89 8.12 -11.79
CA GLY A 175 -11.32 9.27 -12.58
C GLY A 175 -10.65 10.60 -12.19
N VAL A 176 -9.58 10.56 -11.40
CA VAL A 176 -8.89 11.76 -10.93
C VAL A 176 -7.84 12.18 -11.95
N GLY A 177 -8.20 13.11 -12.82
CA GLY A 177 -7.25 13.77 -13.73
C GLY A 177 -6.71 15.09 -13.19
N ALA A 178 -5.83 15.73 -13.97
CA ALA A 178 -5.26 17.05 -13.67
C ALA A 178 -6.30 18.14 -13.37
N GLY A 179 -7.46 18.07 -14.01
CA GLY A 179 -8.58 19.00 -13.78
C GLY A 179 -9.11 18.89 -12.36
N LYS A 180 -9.34 17.66 -11.87
CA LYS A 180 -9.83 17.43 -10.50
C LYS A 180 -8.80 17.84 -9.45
N LEU A 181 -7.53 17.57 -9.70
CA LEU A 181 -6.44 18.02 -8.83
C LEU A 181 -6.41 19.56 -8.77
N ARG A 182 -6.54 20.25 -9.91
CA ARG A 182 -6.58 21.71 -9.97
C ARG A 182 -7.76 22.29 -9.21
N GLU A 183 -8.96 21.71 -9.32
CA GLU A 183 -10.13 22.13 -8.53
C GLU A 183 -9.86 22.10 -7.02
N VAL A 184 -9.19 21.04 -6.54
CA VAL A 184 -8.80 20.92 -5.13
C VAL A 184 -7.78 22.00 -4.76
N ILE A 185 -6.75 22.21 -5.57
CA ILE A 185 -5.72 23.23 -5.33
C ILE A 185 -6.35 24.64 -5.30
N ASP A 186 -7.24 24.95 -6.24
CA ASP A 186 -7.95 26.25 -6.30
C ASP A 186 -8.81 26.45 -5.04
N SER A 187 -9.48 25.40 -4.58
CA SER A 187 -10.24 25.41 -3.32
C SER A 187 -9.34 25.67 -2.09
N LEU A 188 -8.15 25.11 -2.06
CA LEU A 188 -7.16 25.37 -1.00
C LEU A 188 -6.65 26.79 -1.07
N GLY A 189 -6.40 27.33 -2.27
CA GLY A 189 -6.04 28.73 -2.49
C GLY A 189 -7.08 29.72 -1.96
N GLN A 190 -8.38 29.41 -2.16
CA GLN A 190 -9.47 30.18 -1.58
C GLN A 190 -9.50 30.18 -0.05
N GLN A 191 -8.92 29.14 0.57
CA GLN A 191 -8.75 29.05 2.02
C GLN A 191 -7.43 29.68 2.51
N GLY A 192 -6.68 30.34 1.63
CA GLY A 192 -5.38 30.96 1.94
C GLY A 192 -4.22 29.96 2.05
N ILE A 193 -4.37 28.75 1.50
CA ILE A 193 -3.32 27.74 1.49
C ILE A 193 -2.71 27.71 0.09
N GLU A 194 -1.49 28.23 -0.03
CA GLU A 194 -0.75 28.22 -1.28
C GLU A 194 -0.20 26.81 -1.58
N VAL A 195 -0.48 26.33 -2.78
CA VAL A 195 0.09 25.09 -3.33
C VAL A 195 0.83 25.45 -4.61
N PRO A 196 2.18 25.49 -4.60
CA PRO A 196 2.96 25.71 -5.80
C PRO A 196 2.68 24.61 -6.83
N PHE A 197 2.22 25.01 -8.01
CA PHE A 197 1.71 24.06 -8.99
C PHE A 197 2.34 24.28 -10.37
N ASP A 198 2.82 23.20 -10.99
CA ASP A 198 3.47 23.20 -12.30
C ASP A 198 4.67 24.15 -12.40
N LYS A 199 5.48 24.31 -11.33
CA LYS A 199 6.75 25.03 -11.42
C LYS A 199 7.70 24.28 -12.33
N ALA A 200 8.36 25.02 -13.23
CA ALA A 200 9.35 24.45 -14.14
C ALA A 200 10.60 23.91 -13.42
N GLN A 201 10.92 24.48 -12.25
CA GLN A 201 12.05 24.08 -11.40
C GLN A 201 11.65 24.13 -9.95
N ALA A 202 12.02 23.11 -9.18
CA ALA A 202 11.86 23.06 -7.73
C ALA A 202 12.81 22.05 -7.13
N GLU A 203 13.35 22.31 -5.94
CA GLU A 203 14.22 21.35 -5.23
C GLU A 203 13.45 20.13 -4.70
N VAL A 204 12.16 20.31 -4.40
CA VAL A 204 11.29 19.26 -3.84
C VAL A 204 10.08 19.05 -4.75
N LEU A 205 9.91 17.84 -5.22
CA LEU A 205 8.67 17.40 -5.88
C LEU A 205 7.79 16.68 -4.86
N VAL A 206 6.58 17.19 -4.65
CA VAL A 206 5.57 16.53 -3.83
C VAL A 206 4.64 15.72 -4.71
N LEU A 207 4.39 14.48 -4.33
CA LEU A 207 3.39 13.63 -4.97
C LEU A 207 2.14 13.56 -4.10
N THR A 208 1.01 13.23 -4.73
CA THR A 208 -0.24 12.91 -4.05
C THR A 208 -0.84 11.63 -4.60
N THR A 209 -1.98 11.20 -4.13
CA THR A 209 -2.74 10.08 -4.69
C THR A 209 -4.16 10.50 -5.03
N ALA A 210 -4.77 9.84 -6.01
CA ALA A 210 -6.18 10.04 -6.34
C ALA A 210 -7.08 9.92 -5.10
N VAL A 211 -6.75 9.02 -4.20
CA VAL A 211 -7.47 8.83 -2.92
C VAL A 211 -7.37 10.06 -2.02
N GLU A 212 -6.20 10.69 -1.90
CA GLU A 212 -6.07 11.94 -1.13
C GLU A 212 -6.85 13.07 -1.78
N VAL A 213 -6.76 13.21 -3.10
CA VAL A 213 -7.51 14.23 -3.85
C VAL A 213 -9.02 14.09 -3.64
N LEU A 214 -9.53 12.86 -3.62
CA LEU A 214 -10.97 12.60 -3.49
C LEU A 214 -11.48 12.67 -2.05
N LEU A 215 -10.73 12.10 -1.10
CA LEU A 215 -11.22 11.81 0.25
C LEU A 215 -10.54 12.64 1.34
N PHE A 216 -9.29 13.00 1.12
CA PHE A 216 -8.46 13.61 2.15
C PHE A 216 -7.70 14.85 1.66
N PRO A 217 -8.40 15.83 1.02
CA PRO A 217 -7.74 17.06 0.56
C PRO A 217 -7.10 17.85 1.71
N ASP A 218 -7.56 17.63 2.95
CA ASP A 218 -6.96 18.21 4.15
C ASP A 218 -5.53 17.69 4.40
N ALA A 219 -5.20 16.47 3.95
CA ALA A 219 -3.83 15.94 4.05
C ALA A 219 -2.88 16.65 3.07
N LEU A 220 -3.35 16.95 1.84
CA LEU A 220 -2.61 17.77 0.89
C LEU A 220 -2.44 19.21 1.42
N ALA A 221 -3.50 19.80 1.97
CA ALA A 221 -3.47 21.11 2.63
C ALA A 221 -2.46 21.16 3.79
N ALA A 222 -2.42 20.09 4.60
CA ALA A 222 -1.49 19.95 5.71
C ALA A 222 -0.04 19.86 5.22
N THR A 223 0.22 19.07 4.19
CA THR A 223 1.54 18.99 3.54
C THR A 223 1.99 20.34 3.02
N ALA A 224 1.12 21.08 2.32
CA ALA A 224 1.41 22.42 1.82
C ALA A 224 1.74 23.41 2.95
N LYS A 225 0.96 23.41 4.03
CA LYS A 225 1.22 24.28 5.19
C LYS A 225 2.60 24.02 5.81
N ILE A 226 2.98 22.77 5.96
CA ILE A 226 4.28 22.37 6.53
C ILE A 226 5.42 22.86 5.64
N LEU A 227 5.36 22.58 4.35
CA LEU A 227 6.40 22.97 3.40
C LEU A 227 6.51 24.50 3.24
N ASN A 228 5.38 25.20 3.22
CA ASN A 228 5.37 26.66 3.14
C ASN A 228 5.95 27.31 4.40
N GLN A 229 5.66 26.77 5.59
CA GLN A 229 6.25 27.27 6.84
C GLN A 229 7.77 27.09 6.87
N LEU A 230 8.27 26.00 6.28
CA LEU A 230 9.70 25.74 6.15
C LEU A 230 10.37 26.62 5.08
N GLY A 231 9.59 27.34 4.26
CA GLY A 231 10.11 28.08 3.12
C GLY A 231 10.74 27.19 2.06
N ALA A 232 10.29 25.94 1.95
CA ALA A 232 10.82 24.98 1.01
C ALA A 232 10.55 25.41 -0.45
N ASP A 233 11.50 25.19 -1.34
CA ASP A 233 11.30 25.32 -2.79
C ASP A 233 10.69 24.03 -3.34
N TRP A 234 9.37 23.98 -3.38
CA TRP A 234 8.63 22.79 -3.76
C TRP A 234 7.57 23.03 -4.85
N THR A 235 7.13 21.96 -5.47
CA THR A 235 6.02 21.96 -6.42
C THR A 235 5.25 20.65 -6.37
N LEU A 236 3.97 20.73 -6.75
CA LEU A 236 3.13 19.61 -7.20
C LEU A 236 2.94 19.78 -8.71
N LEU A 237 2.91 18.70 -9.46
CA LEU A 237 2.75 18.75 -10.92
C LEU A 237 1.38 18.20 -11.34
N SER A 238 0.82 18.76 -12.41
CA SER A 238 -0.47 18.31 -12.98
C SER A 238 -0.38 16.95 -13.66
N GLN A 239 0.83 16.55 -14.05
CA GLN A 239 1.11 15.24 -14.63
C GLN A 239 2.10 14.48 -13.76
N GLY A 240 1.93 13.16 -13.67
CA GLY A 240 2.77 12.32 -12.86
C GLY A 240 2.63 12.55 -11.34
N PHE A 241 1.53 13.15 -10.90
CA PHE A 241 1.26 13.39 -9.47
C PHE A 241 0.90 12.12 -8.70
N GLU A 242 0.36 11.11 -9.41
CA GLU A 242 -0.13 9.88 -8.80
C GLU A 242 1.02 9.02 -8.27
N ALA A 243 1.09 8.93 -6.95
CA ALA A 243 2.12 8.16 -6.27
C ALA A 243 1.81 6.66 -6.17
N ALA A 244 0.54 6.25 -6.33
CA ALA A 244 0.18 4.84 -6.28
C ALA A 244 0.73 4.10 -7.52
N ASN A 245 1.05 2.82 -7.35
CA ASN A 245 1.54 1.96 -8.43
C ASN A 245 0.72 0.67 -8.47
N LEU A 246 -0.30 0.64 -9.33
CA LEU A 246 -1.20 -0.50 -9.45
C LEU A 246 -0.52 -1.74 -10.05
N GLY A 247 0.55 -1.54 -10.84
CA GLY A 247 1.34 -2.63 -11.37
C GLY A 247 2.02 -3.46 -10.27
N LEU A 248 2.59 -2.80 -9.25
CA LEU A 248 3.14 -3.49 -8.07
C LEU A 248 2.05 -4.28 -7.33
N VAL A 249 0.84 -3.76 -7.26
CA VAL A 249 -0.29 -4.40 -6.56
C VAL A 249 -0.84 -5.58 -7.33
N SER A 250 -1.03 -5.42 -8.64
CA SER A 250 -1.61 -6.45 -9.51
C SER A 250 -0.60 -7.52 -9.95
N GLY A 251 0.70 -7.23 -9.89
CA GLY A 251 1.76 -8.06 -10.45
C GLY A 251 2.03 -7.80 -11.94
N ASP A 252 1.60 -6.64 -12.47
CA ASP A 252 1.86 -6.24 -13.86
C ASP A 252 3.11 -5.37 -13.94
N ASP A 253 4.21 -5.97 -14.37
CA ASP A 253 5.52 -5.30 -14.49
C ASP A 253 5.52 -4.13 -15.48
N ALA A 254 4.72 -4.20 -16.54
CA ALA A 254 4.65 -3.14 -17.54
C ALA A 254 4.00 -1.88 -16.95
N THR A 255 2.87 -2.04 -16.27
CA THR A 255 2.21 -0.94 -15.54
C THR A 255 3.10 -0.43 -14.40
N GLN A 256 3.77 -1.34 -13.65
CA GLN A 256 4.69 -0.93 -12.59
C GLN A 256 5.82 -0.04 -13.12
N ARG A 257 6.46 -0.45 -14.22
CA ARG A 257 7.54 0.30 -14.86
C ARG A 257 7.05 1.64 -15.41
N SER A 258 5.92 1.65 -16.10
CA SER A 258 5.35 2.88 -16.68
C SER A 258 5.04 3.92 -15.60
N ALA A 259 4.34 3.53 -14.52
CA ALA A 259 4.03 4.43 -13.42
C ALA A 259 5.30 4.97 -12.72
N THR A 260 6.31 4.11 -12.50
CA THR A 260 7.58 4.54 -11.92
C THR A 260 8.34 5.50 -12.84
N ALA A 261 8.41 5.18 -14.15
CA ALA A 261 9.12 5.99 -15.14
C ALA A 261 8.58 7.41 -15.23
N ARG A 262 7.26 7.60 -15.17
CA ARG A 262 6.62 8.91 -15.16
C ARG A 262 7.06 9.77 -13.99
N ILE A 263 7.05 9.22 -12.79
CA ILE A 263 7.52 9.95 -11.60
C ILE A 263 8.99 10.36 -11.76
N VAL A 264 9.83 9.43 -12.24
CA VAL A 264 11.26 9.68 -12.47
C VAL A 264 11.47 10.77 -13.53
N GLU A 265 10.71 10.75 -14.60
CA GLU A 265 10.76 11.76 -15.66
C GLU A 265 10.34 13.14 -15.12
N GLN A 266 9.25 13.24 -14.36
CA GLN A 266 8.78 14.48 -13.77
C GLN A 266 9.79 15.05 -12.76
N ALA A 267 10.35 14.21 -11.88
CA ALA A 267 11.37 14.63 -10.93
C ALA A 267 12.64 15.15 -11.63
N LYS A 268 13.10 14.47 -12.67
CA LYS A 268 14.23 14.93 -13.51
C LYS A 268 13.88 16.23 -14.25
N GLY A 269 12.67 16.32 -14.78
CA GLY A 269 12.18 17.49 -15.55
C GLY A 269 12.15 18.77 -14.75
N CYS A 270 11.68 18.73 -13.49
CA CYS A 270 11.67 19.88 -12.61
C CYS A 270 12.96 20.07 -11.78
N GLY A 271 13.97 19.22 -11.97
CA GLY A 271 15.26 19.30 -11.27
C GLY A 271 15.19 18.97 -9.78
N ALA A 272 14.19 18.18 -9.36
CA ALA A 272 14.02 17.83 -7.96
C ALA A 272 15.18 17.00 -7.41
N LYS A 273 15.67 17.39 -6.24
CA LYS A 273 16.65 16.65 -5.44
C LYS A 273 15.98 15.67 -4.48
N THR A 274 14.75 15.99 -4.07
CA THR A 274 13.94 15.19 -3.14
C THR A 274 12.53 15.03 -3.69
N VAL A 275 12.01 13.82 -3.62
CA VAL A 275 10.61 13.50 -3.89
C VAL A 275 9.95 13.12 -2.56
N ILE A 276 8.93 13.90 -2.16
CA ILE A 276 8.14 13.63 -0.95
C ILE A 276 6.87 12.88 -1.35
N LEU A 277 6.71 11.72 -0.74
CA LEU A 277 5.53 10.88 -0.91
C LEU A 277 4.48 11.20 0.14
N PRO A 278 3.20 11.16 -0.26
CA PRO A 278 2.08 11.39 0.64
C PRO A 278 1.98 10.28 1.71
N GLU A 279 0.98 10.35 2.57
CA GLU A 279 0.67 9.28 3.53
C GLU A 279 0.22 7.99 2.79
N SER A 280 1.17 7.34 2.13
CA SER A 280 0.95 6.12 1.36
C SER A 280 2.11 5.15 1.48
N GLY A 281 1.97 4.14 2.34
CA GLY A 281 3.00 3.11 2.48
C GLY A 281 3.22 2.32 1.19
N HIS A 282 2.19 2.18 0.36
CA HIS A 282 2.30 1.53 -0.93
C HIS A 282 3.18 2.33 -1.91
N ALA A 283 2.93 3.65 -2.03
CA ALA A 283 3.74 4.53 -2.87
C ALA A 283 5.21 4.55 -2.40
N TYR A 284 5.43 4.55 -1.08
CA TYR A 284 6.76 4.52 -0.50
C TYR A 284 7.53 3.25 -0.92
N GLN A 285 6.92 2.07 -0.81
CA GLN A 285 7.56 0.85 -1.28
C GLN A 285 7.84 0.90 -2.78
N ALA A 286 6.85 1.32 -3.58
CA ALA A 286 6.94 1.31 -5.04
C ALA A 286 8.08 2.19 -5.57
N LEU A 287 8.30 3.38 -4.99
CA LEU A 287 9.33 4.29 -5.46
C LEU A 287 10.65 4.15 -4.70
N ARG A 288 10.60 4.14 -3.35
CA ARG A 288 11.81 4.15 -2.51
C ARG A 288 12.60 2.86 -2.60
N TRP A 289 11.90 1.71 -2.59
CA TRP A 289 12.55 0.40 -2.53
C TRP A 289 12.59 -0.31 -3.88
N GLU A 290 11.53 -0.21 -4.68
CA GLU A 290 11.45 -0.90 -5.96
C GLU A 290 11.86 -0.01 -7.14
N GLY A 291 11.83 1.31 -6.99
CA GLY A 291 12.03 2.25 -8.10
C GLY A 291 13.32 2.03 -8.87
N ALA A 292 14.46 1.94 -8.18
CA ALA A 292 15.75 1.70 -8.82
C ALA A 292 15.80 0.34 -9.53
N ASN A 293 15.26 -0.73 -8.92
CA ASN A 293 15.20 -2.07 -9.50
C ASN A 293 14.34 -2.09 -10.77
N VAL A 294 13.18 -1.43 -10.72
CA VAL A 294 12.24 -1.34 -11.84
C VAL A 294 12.81 -0.55 -13.00
N MET A 295 13.53 0.55 -12.72
CA MET A 295 14.20 1.36 -13.74
C MET A 295 15.48 0.72 -14.27
N GLY A 296 16.14 -0.12 -13.47
CA GLY A 296 17.46 -0.70 -13.78
C GLY A 296 18.62 0.27 -13.57
N GLU A 297 18.37 1.39 -12.89
CA GLU A 297 19.36 2.42 -12.55
C GLU A 297 19.02 3.08 -11.20
N ALA A 298 20.01 3.67 -10.55
CA ALA A 298 19.81 4.44 -9.33
C ALA A 298 18.95 5.69 -9.62
N LEU A 299 18.04 6.02 -8.69
CA LEU A 299 17.28 7.25 -8.78
C LEU A 299 18.22 8.45 -8.54
N SER A 300 18.05 9.53 -9.30
CA SER A 300 18.86 10.76 -9.21
C SER A 300 18.41 11.72 -8.10
N PHE A 301 17.44 11.31 -7.28
CA PHE A 301 16.84 12.08 -6.21
C PHE A 301 16.61 11.19 -4.98
N GLU A 302 16.51 11.82 -3.82
CA GLU A 302 16.09 11.15 -2.59
C GLU A 302 14.57 10.97 -2.55
N VAL A 303 14.12 9.87 -1.96
CA VAL A 303 12.67 9.59 -1.76
C VAL A 303 12.39 9.53 -0.27
N LEU A 304 11.51 10.39 0.21
CA LEU A 304 11.08 10.45 1.61
C LEU A 304 9.56 10.29 1.72
N ALA A 305 9.10 9.55 2.72
CA ALA A 305 7.71 9.67 3.15
C ALA A 305 7.52 11.01 3.88
N ILE A 306 6.35 11.62 3.79
CA ILE A 306 6.07 12.88 4.49
C ILE A 306 6.32 12.78 6.00
N SER A 307 6.09 11.63 6.62
CA SER A 307 6.38 11.39 8.03
C SER A 307 7.88 11.36 8.36
N GLU A 308 8.73 10.89 7.43
CA GLU A 308 10.19 10.95 7.56
C GLU A 308 10.67 12.39 7.42
N PHE A 309 10.18 13.10 6.40
CA PHE A 309 10.51 14.50 6.18
C PHE A 309 10.18 15.35 7.41
N ILE A 310 8.96 15.20 7.96
CA ILE A 310 8.55 15.91 9.18
C ILE A 310 9.50 15.59 10.36
N ASP A 311 9.84 14.33 10.56
CA ASP A 311 10.73 13.91 11.63
C ASP A 311 12.14 14.53 11.49
N LEU A 312 12.69 14.56 10.29
CA LEU A 312 13.98 15.21 9.98
C LEU A 312 13.94 16.71 10.30
N GLU A 313 12.90 17.41 9.83
CA GLU A 313 12.73 18.85 10.05
C GLU A 313 12.57 19.21 11.54
N LEU A 314 11.89 18.33 12.31
CA LEU A 314 11.78 18.46 13.76
C LEU A 314 13.12 18.25 14.47
N GLN A 315 13.88 17.20 14.08
CA GLN A 315 15.18 16.91 14.68
C GLN A 315 16.21 18.01 14.42
N GLU A 316 16.15 18.63 13.24
CA GLU A 316 17.01 19.75 12.87
C GLU A 316 16.52 21.11 13.43
N GLY A 317 15.37 21.12 14.11
CA GLY A 317 14.79 22.31 14.73
C GLY A 317 14.26 23.35 13.74
N ARG A 318 14.13 22.98 12.45
CA ARG A 318 13.55 23.86 11.42
C ARG A 318 12.03 23.90 11.51
N LEU A 319 11.39 22.76 11.77
CA LEU A 319 9.95 22.70 12.03
C LEU A 319 9.69 22.87 13.53
N LYS A 320 8.80 23.81 13.87
CA LYS A 320 8.42 24.08 15.27
C LYS A 320 6.95 23.78 15.49
N LEU A 321 6.64 23.11 16.58
CA LEU A 321 5.29 22.79 16.98
C LEU A 321 4.88 23.56 18.23
N LYS A 322 3.61 23.93 18.33
CA LYS A 322 3.00 24.46 19.57
C LYS A 322 3.02 23.35 20.61
N SER A 323 3.35 23.67 21.85
CA SER A 323 3.15 22.73 22.94
C SER A 323 1.66 22.40 23.05
N ALA A 324 1.31 21.11 23.00
CA ALA A 324 -0.07 20.70 23.15
C ALA A 324 -0.61 21.11 24.53
N THR A 325 -1.68 21.91 24.51
CA THR A 325 -2.40 22.31 25.74
C THR A 325 -3.47 21.30 26.15
N ASN A 326 -3.79 20.33 25.30
CA ASN A 326 -4.78 19.28 25.53
C ASN A 326 -4.14 17.90 25.35
N SER A 327 -4.16 17.11 26.42
CA SER A 327 -3.66 15.74 26.48
C SER A 327 -4.67 14.74 25.86
N SER A 328 -5.07 14.90 24.59
CA SER A 328 -5.82 13.85 23.92
C SER A 328 -4.94 12.62 23.75
N SER A 329 -5.43 11.47 24.18
CA SER A 329 -4.72 10.22 24.01
C SER A 329 -4.86 9.69 22.58
N VAL A 330 -3.76 9.16 22.04
CA VAL A 330 -3.74 8.58 20.69
C VAL A 330 -3.01 7.25 20.68
N THR A 331 -3.46 6.35 19.81
CA THR A 331 -2.68 5.17 19.41
C THR A 331 -2.29 5.29 17.95
N TYR A 332 -1.29 4.52 17.52
CA TYR A 332 -0.80 4.57 16.16
C TYR A 332 -0.97 3.24 15.43
N HIS A 333 -1.55 3.29 14.25
CA HIS A 333 -1.56 2.16 13.34
C HIS A 333 -0.35 2.25 12.39
N ASP A 334 0.61 1.34 12.55
CA ASP A 334 1.76 1.25 11.66
C ASP A 334 1.34 0.71 10.27
N PRO A 335 1.46 1.50 9.19
CA PRO A 335 1.21 0.97 7.85
C PRO A 335 2.26 -0.07 7.48
N CYS A 336 1.85 -1.29 7.18
CA CYS A 336 2.78 -2.42 6.98
C CYS A 336 3.85 -2.15 5.90
N ARG A 337 3.48 -1.44 4.83
CA ARG A 337 4.40 -1.08 3.74
C ARG A 337 5.36 0.04 4.10
N LEU A 338 4.95 0.97 4.95
CA LEU A 338 5.82 2.05 5.43
C LEU A 338 6.72 1.55 6.57
N GLY A 339 6.14 0.88 7.57
CA GLY A 339 6.87 0.41 8.75
C GLY A 339 7.66 -0.87 8.47
N ARG A 340 6.99 -2.01 8.31
CA ARG A 340 7.66 -3.33 8.20
C ARG A 340 8.53 -3.46 6.96
N HIS A 341 8.02 -3.11 5.79
CA HIS A 341 8.79 -3.16 4.55
C HIS A 341 9.68 -1.94 4.35
N GLY A 342 9.25 -0.77 4.83
CA GLY A 342 9.94 0.50 4.59
C GLY A 342 10.93 0.91 5.68
N GLY A 343 10.80 0.39 6.90
CA GLY A 343 11.66 0.75 8.03
C GLY A 343 11.26 2.02 8.77
N VAL A 344 10.20 2.72 8.34
CA VAL A 344 9.69 3.96 8.95
C VAL A 344 8.81 3.60 10.15
N ILE A 345 9.43 3.38 11.30
CA ILE A 345 8.78 2.94 12.54
C ILE A 345 8.89 4.01 13.62
N GLU A 346 10.11 4.45 13.91
CA GLU A 346 10.36 5.40 15.00
C GLU A 346 10.01 6.84 14.62
N GLN A 347 10.08 7.18 13.34
CA GLN A 347 9.81 8.54 12.85
C GLN A 347 8.38 9.01 13.22
N PRO A 348 7.30 8.28 12.93
CA PRO A 348 5.96 8.69 13.36
C PRO A 348 5.82 8.80 14.88
N ARG A 349 6.51 7.95 15.63
CA ARG A 349 6.51 7.98 17.11
C ARG A 349 7.17 9.22 17.67
N ARG A 350 8.32 9.61 17.09
CA ARG A 350 9.00 10.87 17.48
C ARG A 350 8.12 12.08 17.16
N VAL A 351 7.46 12.09 15.99
CA VAL A 351 6.51 13.15 15.63
C VAL A 351 5.33 13.23 16.61
N LEU A 352 4.72 12.10 16.98
CA LEU A 352 3.61 12.05 17.96
C LEU A 352 4.04 12.55 19.35
N ARG A 353 5.25 12.18 19.79
CA ARG A 353 5.83 12.69 21.07
C ARG A 353 6.12 14.18 21.01
N ALA A 354 6.65 14.66 19.86
CA ALA A 354 6.92 16.10 19.66
C ALA A 354 5.63 16.94 19.66
N LEU A 355 4.50 16.35 19.26
CA LEU A 355 3.17 16.96 19.37
C LEU A 355 2.66 17.06 20.85
N GLY A 356 3.34 16.44 21.81
CA GLY A 356 2.94 16.43 23.21
C GLY A 356 1.65 15.62 23.50
N LEU A 357 1.31 14.66 22.63
CA LEU A 357 0.14 13.81 22.80
C LEU A 357 0.41 12.68 23.81
N ASP A 358 -0.62 12.23 24.52
CA ASP A 358 -0.58 10.99 25.31
C ASP A 358 -0.59 9.80 24.34
N PHE A 359 0.61 9.40 23.90
CA PHE A 359 0.78 8.34 22.92
C PHE A 359 0.83 6.97 23.60
N ARG A 360 -0.12 6.10 23.23
CA ARG A 360 -0.28 4.74 23.76
C ARG A 360 -0.07 3.71 22.65
N GLU A 361 0.94 2.86 22.79
CA GLU A 361 1.18 1.77 21.85
C GLU A 361 0.10 0.70 21.94
N ALA A 362 -0.32 0.17 20.79
CA ALA A 362 -1.07 -1.06 20.74
C ALA A 362 -0.14 -2.25 21.03
N ASP A 363 -0.70 -3.39 21.45
CA ASP A 363 0.07 -4.58 21.78
C ASP A 363 0.91 -5.06 20.58
N SER A 364 0.27 -5.23 19.42
CA SER A 364 0.99 -5.46 18.16
C SER A 364 1.30 -4.14 17.46
N ASN A 365 2.54 -3.69 17.54
CA ASN A 365 2.99 -2.42 16.97
C ASN A 365 4.27 -2.56 16.14
N GLY A 366 4.71 -1.49 15.50
CA GLY A 366 5.94 -1.44 14.73
C GLY A 366 6.00 -2.53 13.66
N ARG A 367 7.05 -3.34 13.70
CA ARG A 367 7.22 -4.47 12.78
C ARG A 367 6.19 -5.58 12.98
N GLU A 368 5.72 -5.79 14.19
CA GLU A 368 4.79 -6.87 14.54
C GLU A 368 3.32 -6.48 14.34
N ASN A 369 3.05 -5.23 13.97
CA ASN A 369 1.69 -4.75 13.75
C ASN A 369 0.88 -5.64 12.80
N TYR A 370 -0.36 -5.95 13.16
CA TYR A 370 -1.32 -6.55 12.23
C TYR A 370 -1.73 -5.54 11.15
N CYS A 371 -1.81 -6.01 9.90
CA CYS A 371 -2.27 -5.19 8.78
C CYS A 371 -3.71 -4.71 9.00
N CYS A 372 -4.03 -3.51 8.48
CA CYS A 372 -5.40 -3.00 8.47
C CYS A 372 -6.40 -3.88 7.68
N GLY A 373 -5.89 -4.83 6.89
CA GLY A 373 -6.71 -5.71 6.03
C GLY A 373 -6.99 -5.18 4.64
N GLY A 374 -6.69 -3.91 4.33
CA GLY A 374 -6.99 -3.29 3.01
C GLY A 374 -5.79 -3.10 2.09
N GLY A 375 -4.61 -3.65 2.45
CA GLY A 375 -3.38 -3.48 1.68
C GLY A 375 -3.40 -4.17 0.31
N CYS A 376 -2.51 -3.73 -0.58
CA CYS A 376 -2.34 -4.31 -1.92
C CYS A 376 -3.63 -4.42 -2.75
N GLY A 377 -4.47 -3.38 -2.71
CA GLY A 377 -5.70 -3.34 -3.48
C GLY A 377 -6.87 -4.11 -2.89
N GLU A 378 -6.69 -4.79 -1.75
CA GLU A 378 -7.75 -5.56 -1.10
C GLU A 378 -9.03 -4.75 -0.86
N TYR A 379 -8.89 -3.47 -0.48
CA TYR A 379 -10.06 -2.63 -0.13
C TYR A 379 -11.01 -2.37 -1.32
N VAL A 380 -10.56 -2.55 -2.55
CA VAL A 380 -11.42 -2.41 -3.74
C VAL A 380 -12.05 -3.73 -4.17
N ILE A 381 -11.52 -4.88 -3.75
CA ILE A 381 -12.02 -6.20 -4.13
C ILE A 381 -13.27 -6.53 -3.31
N LYS A 382 -14.43 -6.61 -3.95
CA LYS A 382 -15.72 -6.82 -3.27
C LYS A 382 -15.79 -8.13 -2.52
N ARG A 383 -15.31 -9.21 -3.13
CA ARG A 383 -15.38 -10.56 -2.57
C ARG A 383 -14.58 -10.70 -1.26
N SER A 384 -13.55 -9.88 -1.07
CA SER A 384 -12.76 -9.88 0.17
C SER A 384 -13.40 -9.08 1.32
N ALA A 385 -14.49 -8.35 1.09
CA ALA A 385 -15.11 -7.49 2.11
C ALA A 385 -15.44 -8.20 3.44
N PRO A 386 -16.03 -9.42 3.46
CA PRO A 386 -16.28 -10.13 4.72
C PRO A 386 -14.99 -10.50 5.46
N LEU A 387 -13.93 -10.84 4.71
CA LEU A 387 -12.63 -11.21 5.28
C LEU A 387 -11.92 -9.98 5.87
N ARG A 388 -11.96 -8.86 5.14
CA ARG A 388 -11.44 -7.57 5.65
C ARG A 388 -12.13 -7.13 6.93
N GLN A 389 -13.46 -7.31 7.02
CA GLN A 389 -14.20 -6.97 8.23
C GLN A 389 -13.74 -7.81 9.43
N LYS A 390 -13.52 -9.11 9.24
CA LYS A 390 -12.96 -9.97 10.29
C LYS A 390 -11.56 -9.54 10.72
N ALA A 391 -10.70 -9.16 9.76
CA ALA A 391 -9.37 -8.65 10.07
C ALA A 391 -9.41 -7.29 10.80
N PHE A 392 -10.37 -6.44 10.47
CA PHE A 392 -10.60 -5.19 11.19
C PHE A 392 -10.93 -5.41 12.67
N GLU A 393 -11.71 -6.45 13.02
CA GLU A 393 -12.07 -6.73 14.41
C GLU A 393 -10.83 -7.03 15.29
N ILE A 394 -9.79 -7.65 14.73
CA ILE A 394 -8.50 -7.83 15.44
C ILE A 394 -7.92 -6.45 15.78
N LYS A 395 -7.82 -5.55 14.79
CA LYS A 395 -7.27 -4.20 15.01
C LYS A 395 -8.14 -3.37 15.94
N ARG A 396 -9.46 -3.46 15.80
CA ARG A 396 -10.39 -2.78 16.69
C ARG A 396 -10.15 -3.16 18.15
N LYS A 397 -10.03 -4.46 18.41
CA LYS A 397 -9.76 -4.96 19.78
C LYS A 397 -8.45 -4.39 20.34
N GLU A 398 -7.36 -4.45 19.56
CA GLU A 398 -6.06 -3.89 19.97
C GLU A 398 -6.14 -2.38 20.25
N PHE A 399 -6.90 -1.62 19.44
CA PHE A 399 -7.08 -0.18 19.66
C PHE A 399 -7.94 0.11 20.89
N ASP A 400 -9.03 -0.65 21.11
CA ASP A 400 -9.87 -0.53 22.30
C ASP A 400 -9.08 -0.79 23.59
N GLU A 401 -8.15 -1.75 23.57
CA GLU A 401 -7.27 -2.08 24.71
C GLU A 401 -6.31 -0.93 25.08
N THR A 402 -5.96 -0.04 24.12
CA THR A 402 -5.16 1.15 24.45
C THR A 402 -5.95 2.21 25.22
N ALA A 403 -7.27 2.16 25.20
CA ALA A 403 -8.15 3.21 25.70
C ALA A 403 -7.80 4.61 25.17
N ALA A 404 -7.31 4.70 23.92
CA ALA A 404 -6.97 5.96 23.27
C ALA A 404 -8.23 6.62 22.66
N ASP A 405 -8.24 7.96 22.66
CA ASP A 405 -9.35 8.75 22.11
C ASP A 405 -9.39 8.75 20.57
N ALA A 406 -8.25 8.46 19.92
CA ALA A 406 -8.16 8.40 18.46
C ALA A 406 -7.06 7.44 18.00
N VAL A 407 -7.24 6.90 16.79
CA VAL A 407 -6.20 6.17 16.04
C VAL A 407 -5.57 7.11 15.03
N VAL A 408 -4.24 7.19 15.01
CA VAL A 408 -3.47 7.94 14.00
C VAL A 408 -2.81 6.96 13.06
N THR A 409 -2.72 7.29 11.77
CA THR A 409 -1.97 6.52 10.78
C THR A 409 -1.37 7.42 9.71
N SER A 410 -0.26 7.00 9.12
CA SER A 410 0.41 7.67 7.99
C SER A 410 0.17 6.91 6.68
N CYS A 411 -1.08 6.49 6.45
CA CYS A 411 -1.44 5.81 5.19
C CYS A 411 -2.92 5.96 4.88
N ALA A 412 -3.23 6.66 3.77
CA ALA A 412 -4.60 6.88 3.30
C ALA A 412 -5.38 5.57 3.06
N ASN A 413 -4.74 4.56 2.47
CA ASN A 413 -5.37 3.26 2.26
C ASN A 413 -5.70 2.54 3.57
N CYS A 414 -4.82 2.63 4.58
CA CYS A 414 -5.12 2.10 5.91
C CYS A 414 -6.28 2.87 6.55
N ARG A 415 -6.28 4.21 6.42
CA ARG A 415 -7.34 5.09 6.92
C ARG A 415 -8.69 4.70 6.33
N ILE A 416 -8.78 4.51 4.99
CA ILE A 416 -10.01 4.06 4.32
C ILE A 416 -10.50 2.73 4.86
N ASN A 417 -9.64 1.71 4.89
CA ASN A 417 -10.09 0.38 5.29
C ASN A 417 -10.51 0.33 6.76
N LEU A 418 -9.80 1.03 7.64
CA LEU A 418 -10.18 1.18 9.05
C LEU A 418 -11.50 1.94 9.19
N MET A 419 -11.74 2.99 8.41
CA MET A 419 -13.00 3.74 8.38
C MET A 419 -14.16 2.87 7.88
N ILE A 420 -13.95 2.05 6.83
CA ILE A 420 -14.96 1.10 6.35
C ILE A 420 -15.32 0.09 7.45
N GLY A 421 -14.30 -0.48 8.10
CA GLY A 421 -14.50 -1.43 9.20
C GLY A 421 -15.24 -0.81 10.39
N ALA A 422 -14.86 0.42 10.75
CA ALA A 422 -15.49 1.19 11.82
C ALA A 422 -16.97 1.47 11.54
N ASP A 423 -17.27 1.93 10.33
CA ASP A 423 -18.64 2.22 9.90
C ASP A 423 -19.51 0.96 9.92
N ASN A 424 -19.01 -0.15 9.37
CA ASN A 424 -19.72 -1.43 9.33
C ASN A 424 -19.99 -2.01 10.74
N SER A 425 -19.11 -1.78 11.71
CA SER A 425 -19.25 -2.26 13.11
C SER A 425 -19.89 -1.25 14.05
N GLY A 426 -20.13 -0.03 13.59
CA GLY A 426 -20.61 1.06 14.45
C GLY A 426 -19.57 1.58 15.45
N TRP A 427 -18.28 1.27 15.24
CA TRP A 427 -17.17 1.76 16.06
C TRP A 427 -16.95 3.26 15.86
N LYS A 428 -16.74 4.04 16.93
CA LYS A 428 -16.82 5.51 16.89
C LYS A 428 -15.48 6.22 17.12
N ILE A 429 -14.39 5.50 17.41
CA ILE A 429 -13.09 6.12 17.64
C ILE A 429 -12.61 6.74 16.32
N PRO A 430 -12.22 8.05 16.31
CA PRO A 430 -11.76 8.73 15.11
C PRO A 430 -10.46 8.13 14.56
N ILE A 431 -10.37 8.02 13.23
CA ILE A 431 -9.15 7.62 12.53
C ILE A 431 -8.60 8.84 11.82
N GLN A 432 -7.38 9.24 12.18
CA GLN A 432 -6.79 10.53 11.85
C GLN A 432 -5.45 10.39 11.09
N SER A 433 -5.11 11.38 10.31
CA SER A 433 -3.83 11.52 9.61
C SER A 433 -2.77 12.12 10.53
N LEU A 434 -1.53 11.63 10.43
CA LEU A 434 -0.40 12.22 11.15
C LEU A 434 -0.07 13.60 10.61
N VAL A 435 -0.03 13.79 9.29
CA VAL A 435 0.30 15.08 8.67
C VAL A 435 -0.73 16.15 9.01
N GLU A 436 -2.03 15.82 9.05
CA GLU A 436 -3.09 16.73 9.48
C GLU A 436 -2.90 17.17 10.94
N LYS A 437 -2.48 16.24 11.82
CA LYS A 437 -2.18 16.58 13.23
C LYS A 437 -0.98 17.52 13.37
N VAL A 438 0.07 17.29 12.61
CA VAL A 438 1.24 18.17 12.58
C VAL A 438 0.85 19.58 12.14
N ALA A 439 0.15 19.69 11.01
CA ALA A 439 -0.26 20.97 10.46
C ALA A 439 -1.19 21.78 11.39
N ALA A 440 -2.03 21.10 12.16
CA ALA A 440 -2.91 21.75 13.14
C ALA A 440 -2.15 22.30 14.37
N ASN A 441 -0.91 21.87 14.59
CA ASN A 441 -0.07 22.24 15.73
C ASN A 441 1.21 22.98 15.31
N LEU A 442 1.28 23.54 14.11
CA LEU A 442 2.41 24.37 13.69
C LEU A 442 2.52 25.62 14.57
N ALA A 443 3.73 25.94 15.03
CA ALA A 443 3.99 27.22 15.70
C ALA A 443 3.91 28.36 14.69
N GLU A 444 3.57 29.56 15.18
CA GLU A 444 3.54 30.78 14.36
C GLU A 444 4.97 31.23 14.02
#